data_282e82b0bd41d7aa267e825780fde021
#
_entry.id   282e82b0bd41d7aa267e825780fde021
#
_cell.length_a   1.000
_cell.length_b   1.000
_cell.length_c   1.000
_cell.angle_alpha   90.00
_cell.angle_beta   90.00
_cell.angle_gamma   90.00
#
_symmetry.space_group_name_H-M   'P 1'
#
loop_
_entity.id
_entity.type
_entity.pdbx_description
1 polymer ?
#
loop_
_entity_poly.entity_id
_entity_poly.type
_entity_poly.pdbx_seq_one_letter_code
_entity_poly.pdbx_strand_id
1 'polypeptide(L)'
;MLLIPIKKKFRNENQQRKKFIKKKIEELAQSINKNGLIQPLILTKKDDNNYNLVAGERRWRAAQIANLKTLPALLLPTDLDKDEISLIENIQRENLKISEEAQAYQRLIDKNEYTHEELAKIVGKSRSHITNLLRILSLDSYFFDLLNRGVLSMGH
;
A
#
# COMPACT_ATOMS: atom_id res chain seq x y z
N MET A 1 -10.65 2.99 -1.47
CA MET A 1 -9.64 3.72 -2.28
C MET A 1 -10.29 4.92 -2.91
N LEU A 2 -9.63 6.06 -2.86
CA LEU A 2 -10.14 7.31 -3.42
C LEU A 2 -9.54 7.57 -4.80
N LEU A 3 -10.31 8.27 -5.65
CA LEU A 3 -9.80 8.88 -6.87
C LEU A 3 -9.70 10.38 -6.62
N ILE A 4 -8.50 10.93 -6.71
CA ILE A 4 -8.27 12.34 -6.45
C ILE A 4 -7.91 13.09 -7.75
N PRO A 5 -8.30 14.38 -7.90
CA PRO A 5 -7.89 15.19 -9.04
C PRO A 5 -6.38 15.43 -9.00
N ILE A 6 -5.71 15.26 -10.12
CA ILE A 6 -4.26 15.42 -10.23
C ILE A 6 -3.83 16.86 -10.01
N LYS A 7 -4.67 17.81 -10.34
CA LYS A 7 -4.37 19.24 -10.15
C LYS A 7 -4.31 19.68 -8.70
N LYS A 8 -4.74 18.83 -7.76
CA LYS A 8 -4.66 19.14 -6.34
C LYS A 8 -3.21 19.24 -5.92
N LYS A 9 -2.86 20.31 -5.18
CA LYS A 9 -1.50 20.50 -4.71
C LYS A 9 -1.24 19.67 -3.46
N PHE A 10 -0.13 18.95 -3.46
CA PHE A 10 0.33 18.20 -2.30
C PHE A 10 1.56 18.86 -1.73
N ARG A 11 1.69 18.83 -0.41
CA ARG A 11 2.95 19.22 0.22
C ARG A 11 3.96 18.12 0.02
N ASN A 12 5.11 18.52 -0.48
CA ASN A 12 6.25 17.64 -0.61
C ASN A 12 7.47 18.35 -0.04
N GLU A 13 8.04 17.77 0.99
CA GLU A 13 9.21 18.34 1.65
C GLU A 13 10.51 18.12 0.88
N ASN A 14 10.52 17.16 -0.04
CA ASN A 14 11.75 16.75 -0.71
C ASN A 14 11.82 17.25 -2.15
N GLN A 15 11.88 18.56 -2.31
CA GLN A 15 11.98 19.21 -3.62
C GLN A 15 13.34 19.08 -4.30
N GLN A 16 14.35 18.69 -3.57
CA GLN A 16 15.73 18.66 -4.05
C GLN A 16 15.99 17.56 -5.09
N ARG A 17 15.08 16.60 -5.22
CA ARG A 17 15.22 15.49 -6.15
C ARG A 17 14.64 15.75 -7.55
N LYS A 18 14.15 16.93 -7.81
CA LYS A 18 13.47 17.23 -9.08
C LYS A 18 14.30 16.87 -10.32
N LYS A 19 15.59 17.23 -10.32
CA LYS A 19 16.46 16.96 -11.47
C LYS A 19 16.85 15.49 -11.57
N PHE A 20 17.06 14.86 -10.43
CA PHE A 20 17.55 13.47 -10.36
C PHE A 20 16.59 12.47 -10.97
N ILE A 21 15.30 12.68 -10.78
CA ILE A 21 14.28 11.70 -11.16
C ILE A 21 13.53 12.06 -12.43
N LYS A 22 13.84 13.18 -13.08
CA LYS A 22 13.11 13.64 -14.27
C LYS A 22 13.01 12.56 -15.36
N LYS A 23 14.13 11.93 -15.70
CA LYS A 23 14.14 10.87 -16.71
C LYS A 23 13.34 9.65 -16.28
N LYS A 24 13.47 9.25 -15.01
CA LYS A 24 12.71 8.12 -14.47
C LYS A 24 11.23 8.40 -14.42
N ILE A 25 10.85 9.65 -14.14
CA ILE A 25 9.45 10.07 -14.16
C ILE A 25 8.87 9.98 -15.57
N GLU A 26 9.63 10.39 -16.58
CA GLU A 26 9.19 10.29 -17.96
C GLU A 26 8.96 8.83 -18.39
N GLU A 27 9.86 7.93 -18.00
CA GLU A 27 9.70 6.50 -18.24
C GLU A 27 8.45 5.94 -17.54
N LEU A 28 8.21 6.36 -16.30
CA LEU A 28 7.04 5.95 -15.54
C LEU A 28 5.76 6.51 -16.17
N ALA A 29 5.77 7.76 -16.64
CA ALA A 29 4.64 8.35 -17.32
C ALA A 29 4.25 7.55 -18.57
N GLN A 30 5.24 7.11 -19.36
CA GLN A 30 5.00 6.26 -20.52
C GLN A 30 4.40 4.93 -20.11
N SER A 31 4.87 4.35 -19.02
CA SER A 31 4.33 3.10 -18.48
C SER A 31 2.87 3.27 -18.02
N ILE A 32 2.54 4.38 -17.38
CA ILE A 32 1.18 4.68 -16.94
C ILE A 32 0.25 4.82 -18.14
N ASN A 33 0.66 5.52 -19.19
CA ASN A 33 -0.13 5.68 -20.41
C ASN A 33 -0.39 4.35 -21.10
N LYS A 34 0.59 3.45 -21.07
CA LYS A 34 0.48 2.17 -21.75
C LYS A 34 -0.31 1.14 -20.94
N ASN A 35 -0.08 1.07 -19.62
CA ASN A 35 -0.57 -0.01 -18.77
C ASN A 35 -1.57 0.44 -17.71
N GLY A 36 -1.83 1.73 -17.59
CA GLY A 36 -2.63 2.30 -16.53
C GLY A 36 -1.85 2.41 -15.22
N LEU A 37 -2.44 3.07 -14.24
CA LEU A 37 -1.83 3.24 -12.93
C LEU A 37 -2.12 2.02 -12.07
N ILE A 38 -1.09 1.38 -11.56
CA ILE A 38 -1.20 0.11 -10.83
C ILE A 38 -1.29 0.34 -9.32
N GLN A 39 -0.46 1.23 -8.76
CA GLN A 39 -0.38 1.45 -7.33
C GLN A 39 -0.97 2.80 -6.93
N PRO A 40 -1.74 2.85 -5.83
CA PRO A 40 -2.32 4.11 -5.37
C PRO A 40 -1.27 5.01 -4.71
N LEU A 41 -1.56 6.31 -4.70
CA LEU A 41 -0.87 7.25 -3.84
C LEU A 41 -1.26 6.98 -2.39
N ILE A 42 -0.39 7.36 -1.46
CA ILE A 42 -0.69 7.27 -0.04
C ILE A 42 -0.72 8.68 0.53
N LEU A 43 -1.87 9.05 1.07
CA LEU A 43 -2.14 10.41 1.53
C LEU A 43 -2.62 10.40 2.97
N THR A 44 -2.37 11.51 3.67
CA THR A 44 -3.07 11.82 4.91
C THR A 44 -3.82 13.12 4.73
N LYS A 45 -4.94 13.28 5.42
CA LYS A 45 -5.73 14.51 5.35
C LYS A 45 -5.05 15.59 6.19
N LYS A 46 -4.89 16.76 5.60
CA LYS A 46 -4.36 17.93 6.30
C LYS A 46 -5.48 18.85 6.78
N ASP A 47 -6.39 19.18 5.86
CA ASP A 47 -7.62 19.93 6.13
C ASP A 47 -8.68 19.54 5.10
N ASP A 48 -9.81 20.23 5.08
CA ASP A 48 -10.95 19.83 4.26
C ASP A 48 -10.65 19.67 2.78
N ASN A 49 -9.72 20.46 2.25
CA ASN A 49 -9.40 20.45 0.82
C ASN A 49 -7.95 20.11 0.52
N ASN A 50 -7.13 19.85 1.54
CA ASN A 50 -5.71 19.60 1.36
C ASN A 50 -5.29 18.25 1.92
N TYR A 51 -4.32 17.62 1.26
CA TYR A 51 -3.76 16.35 1.66
C TYR A 51 -2.24 16.46 1.74
N ASN A 52 -1.64 15.66 2.61
CA ASN A 52 -0.20 15.47 2.62
C ASN A 52 0.12 14.21 1.83
N LEU A 53 1.07 14.31 0.91
CA LEU A 53 1.54 13.16 0.15
C LEU A 53 2.57 12.40 0.98
N VAL A 54 2.23 11.18 1.36
CA VAL A 54 3.11 10.30 2.15
C VAL A 54 4.00 9.50 1.23
N ALA A 55 3.43 8.91 0.17
CA ALA A 55 4.17 8.12 -0.81
C ALA A 55 3.52 8.23 -2.18
N GLY A 56 4.34 8.09 -3.23
CA GLY A 56 3.88 8.10 -4.60
C GLY A 56 4.14 9.40 -5.36
N GLU A 57 5.10 10.22 -4.93
CA GLU A 57 5.42 11.46 -5.61
C GLU A 57 5.76 11.26 -7.08
N ARG A 58 6.53 10.22 -7.39
CA ARG A 58 6.87 9.90 -8.78
C ARG A 58 5.64 9.61 -9.61
N ARG A 59 4.72 8.85 -9.05
CA ARG A 59 3.46 8.50 -9.72
C ARG A 59 2.59 9.72 -9.94
N TRP A 60 2.52 10.61 -8.97
CA TRP A 60 1.79 11.86 -9.10
C TRP A 60 2.36 12.74 -10.21
N ARG A 61 3.68 12.92 -10.23
CA ARG A 61 4.34 13.68 -11.29
C ARG A 61 4.19 13.03 -12.65
N ALA A 62 4.36 11.71 -12.72
CA ALA A 62 4.19 10.96 -13.96
C ALA A 62 2.76 11.07 -14.49
N ALA A 63 1.78 11.05 -13.61
CA ALA A 63 0.38 11.23 -13.99
C ALA A 63 0.10 12.61 -14.57
N GLN A 64 0.75 13.64 -14.05
CA GLN A 64 0.65 14.98 -14.62
C GLN A 64 1.23 15.02 -16.03
N ILE A 65 2.38 14.39 -16.25
CA ILE A 65 3.01 14.31 -17.57
C ILE A 65 2.13 13.50 -18.53
N ALA A 66 1.52 12.43 -18.03
CA ALA A 66 0.64 11.57 -18.81
C ALA A 66 -0.75 12.18 -19.06
N ASN A 67 -1.03 13.38 -18.53
CA ASN A 67 -2.30 14.07 -18.65
C ASN A 67 -3.49 13.28 -18.08
N LEU A 68 -3.27 12.52 -17.06
CA LEU A 68 -4.34 11.85 -16.34
C LEU A 68 -5.12 12.87 -15.50
N LYS A 69 -6.43 12.68 -15.41
CA LYS A 69 -7.31 13.60 -14.65
C LYS A 69 -7.39 13.24 -13.18
N THR A 70 -7.35 11.95 -12.86
CA THR A 70 -7.49 11.45 -11.50
C THR A 70 -6.49 10.33 -11.24
N LEU A 71 -6.17 10.12 -9.97
CA LEU A 71 -5.31 9.04 -9.51
C LEU A 71 -5.97 8.32 -8.35
N PRO A 72 -5.84 6.99 -8.27
CA PRO A 72 -6.26 6.28 -7.07
C PRO A 72 -5.34 6.64 -5.90
N ALA A 73 -5.92 6.76 -4.73
CA ALA A 73 -5.18 7.10 -3.52
C ALA A 73 -5.78 6.41 -2.31
N LEU A 74 -4.91 6.03 -1.38
CA LEU A 74 -5.31 5.59 -0.06
C LEU A 74 -5.23 6.77 0.90
N LEU A 75 -6.31 7.02 1.62
CA LEU A 75 -6.31 8.05 2.66
C LEU A 75 -6.12 7.36 4.00
N LEU A 76 -4.98 7.60 4.63
CA LEU A 76 -4.63 6.97 5.90
C LEU A 76 -5.14 7.79 7.09
N PRO A 77 -5.43 7.11 8.22
CA PRO A 77 -5.65 7.82 9.48
C PRO A 77 -4.44 8.66 9.88
N THR A 78 -4.68 9.76 10.58
CA THR A 78 -3.62 10.69 10.96
C THR A 78 -2.85 10.25 12.21
N ASP A 79 -3.31 9.23 12.90
CA ASP A 79 -2.73 8.72 14.15
C ASP A 79 -1.75 7.56 13.96
N LEU A 80 -1.45 7.19 12.72
CA LEU A 80 -0.48 6.12 12.42
C LEU A 80 0.95 6.61 12.61
N ASP A 81 1.80 5.73 13.18
CA ASP A 81 3.22 6.03 13.27
C ASP A 81 3.98 5.65 11.99
N LYS A 82 5.28 5.93 11.96
CA LYS A 82 6.11 5.68 10.78
C LYS A 82 6.19 4.20 10.41
N ASP A 83 6.22 3.31 11.41
CA ASP A 83 6.31 1.87 11.16
C ASP A 83 5.05 1.36 10.51
N GLU A 84 3.89 1.81 10.97
CA GLU A 84 2.61 1.45 10.40
C GLU A 84 2.47 1.97 8.96
N ILE A 85 2.88 3.20 8.71
CA ILE A 85 2.88 3.78 7.37
C ILE A 85 3.78 2.97 6.45
N SER A 86 4.96 2.56 6.90
CA SER A 86 5.87 1.72 6.13
C SER A 86 5.28 0.36 5.80
N LEU A 87 4.56 -0.25 6.74
CA LEU A 87 3.87 -1.52 6.48
C LEU A 87 2.82 -1.36 5.38
N ILE A 88 2.06 -0.27 5.42
CA ILE A 88 1.02 -0.01 4.43
C ILE A 88 1.65 0.26 3.06
N GLU A 89 2.74 1.01 2.99
CA GLU A 89 3.49 1.21 1.75
C GLU A 89 3.96 -0.12 1.16
N ASN A 90 4.50 -0.99 1.99
CA ASN A 90 4.99 -2.29 1.56
C ASN A 90 3.86 -3.19 1.03
N ILE A 91 2.67 -3.10 1.63
CA ILE A 91 1.50 -3.85 1.16
C ILE A 91 1.13 -3.46 -0.28
N GLN A 92 1.42 -2.24 -0.69
CA GLN A 92 1.12 -1.76 -2.04
C GLN A 92 2.16 -2.14 -3.08
N ARG A 93 3.22 -2.87 -2.70
CA ARG A 93 4.24 -3.30 -3.65
C ARG A 93 3.73 -4.41 -4.55
N GLU A 94 4.11 -4.33 -5.82
CA GLU A 94 3.67 -5.24 -6.86
C GLU A 94 4.12 -6.68 -6.64
N ASN A 95 5.33 -6.88 -6.12
CA ASN A 95 5.93 -8.21 -5.95
C ASN A 95 5.92 -8.69 -4.50
N LEU A 96 4.98 -8.23 -3.71
CA LEU A 96 4.87 -8.62 -2.31
C LEU A 96 4.44 -10.08 -2.20
N LYS A 97 5.17 -10.87 -1.41
CA LYS A 97 4.82 -12.26 -1.15
C LYS A 97 3.58 -12.35 -0.27
N ILE A 98 2.78 -13.39 -0.50
CA ILE A 98 1.56 -13.62 0.29
C ILE A 98 1.85 -13.68 1.79
N SER A 99 2.94 -14.35 2.18
CA SER A 99 3.33 -14.45 3.58
C SER A 99 3.69 -13.09 4.19
N GLU A 100 4.37 -12.25 3.43
CA GLU A 100 4.74 -10.91 3.87
C GLU A 100 3.50 -10.02 4.03
N GLU A 101 2.59 -10.10 3.08
CA GLU A 101 1.34 -9.36 3.13
C GLU A 101 0.50 -9.78 4.34
N ALA A 102 0.34 -11.08 4.57
CA ALA A 102 -0.41 -11.60 5.70
C ALA A 102 0.20 -11.19 7.05
N GLN A 103 1.52 -11.24 7.16
CA GLN A 103 2.22 -10.81 8.37
C GLN A 103 2.04 -9.32 8.63
N ALA A 104 2.07 -8.49 7.58
CA ALA A 104 1.83 -7.06 7.71
C ALA A 104 0.42 -6.77 8.24
N TYR A 105 -0.58 -7.47 7.72
CA TYR A 105 -1.95 -7.35 8.22
C TYR A 105 -2.05 -7.73 9.69
N GLN A 106 -1.43 -8.83 10.07
CA GLN A 106 -1.45 -9.29 11.46
C GLN A 106 -0.82 -8.26 12.39
N ARG A 107 0.31 -7.68 12.00
CA ARG A 107 0.98 -6.65 12.81
C ARG A 107 0.11 -5.41 12.98
N LEU A 108 -0.55 -4.97 11.93
CA LEU A 108 -1.44 -3.81 12.00
C LEU A 108 -2.64 -4.08 12.90
N ILE A 109 -3.21 -5.28 12.81
CA ILE A 109 -4.34 -5.68 13.66
C ILE A 109 -3.91 -5.75 15.13
N ASP A 110 -2.79 -6.40 15.42
CA ASP A 110 -2.30 -6.57 16.79
C ASP A 110 -2.02 -5.23 17.47
N LYS A 111 -1.50 -4.28 16.72
CA LYS A 111 -1.14 -2.98 17.26
C LYS A 111 -2.33 -2.05 17.46
N ASN A 112 -3.31 -2.08 16.55
CA ASN A 112 -4.40 -1.11 16.51
C ASN A 112 -5.77 -1.71 16.83
N GLU A 113 -5.85 -3.01 17.01
CA GLU A 113 -7.10 -3.74 17.26
C GLU A 113 -8.16 -3.50 16.17
N TYR A 114 -7.71 -3.36 14.92
CA TYR A 114 -8.62 -3.20 13.79
C TYR A 114 -9.45 -4.45 13.54
N THR A 115 -10.71 -4.24 13.14
CA THR A 115 -11.47 -5.31 12.51
C THR A 115 -10.94 -5.55 11.09
N HIS A 116 -11.26 -6.69 10.50
CA HIS A 116 -10.88 -6.96 9.11
C HIS A 116 -11.46 -5.92 8.16
N GLU A 117 -12.68 -5.47 8.42
CA GLU A 117 -13.32 -4.43 7.62
C GLU A 117 -12.60 -3.09 7.72
N GLU A 118 -12.21 -2.67 8.94
CA GLU A 118 -11.47 -1.44 9.15
C GLU A 118 -10.12 -1.49 8.44
N LEU A 119 -9.39 -2.59 8.59
CA LEU A 119 -8.10 -2.76 7.93
C LEU A 119 -8.26 -2.76 6.41
N ALA A 120 -9.30 -3.40 5.89
CA ALA A 120 -9.58 -3.43 4.45
C ALA A 120 -9.69 -2.03 3.87
N LYS A 121 -10.39 -1.13 4.56
CA LYS A 121 -10.53 0.26 4.13
C LYS A 121 -9.19 0.99 4.12
N ILE A 122 -8.37 0.76 5.14
CA ILE A 122 -7.08 1.43 5.28
C ILE A 122 -6.10 1.00 4.20
N VAL A 123 -6.02 -0.29 3.89
CA VAL A 123 -5.04 -0.82 2.93
C VAL A 123 -5.57 -0.92 1.51
N GLY A 124 -6.85 -0.62 1.30
CA GLY A 124 -7.43 -0.64 -0.05
C GLY A 124 -7.64 -2.04 -0.62
N LYS A 125 -7.90 -3.01 0.24
CA LYS A 125 -8.19 -4.40 -0.16
C LYS A 125 -9.57 -4.79 0.30
N SER A 126 -10.08 -5.92 -0.19
CA SER A 126 -11.36 -6.43 0.28
C SER A 126 -11.21 -7.12 1.64
N ARG A 127 -12.28 -7.10 2.43
CA ARG A 127 -12.33 -7.83 3.69
C ARG A 127 -12.04 -9.32 3.48
N SER A 128 -12.62 -9.91 2.43
CA SER A 128 -12.41 -11.31 2.10
C SER A 128 -10.96 -11.63 1.81
N HIS A 129 -10.26 -10.75 1.10
CA HIS A 129 -8.84 -10.91 0.81
C HIS A 129 -8.01 -10.96 2.12
N ILE A 130 -8.27 -10.02 3.02
CA ILE A 130 -7.58 -9.97 4.31
C ILE A 130 -7.86 -11.22 5.14
N THR A 131 -9.12 -11.58 5.25
CA THR A 131 -9.54 -12.77 6.01
C THR A 131 -8.89 -14.04 5.46
N ASN A 132 -8.85 -14.18 4.15
CA ASN A 132 -8.24 -15.34 3.50
C ASN A 132 -6.73 -15.42 3.74
N LEU A 133 -6.02 -14.29 3.63
CA LEU A 133 -4.58 -14.28 3.87
C LEU A 133 -4.24 -14.57 5.33
N LEU A 134 -4.99 -14.03 6.27
CA LEU A 134 -4.79 -14.32 7.68
C LEU A 134 -5.07 -15.79 8.00
N ARG A 135 -6.05 -16.41 7.33
CA ARG A 135 -6.33 -17.82 7.44
C ARG A 135 -5.16 -18.67 6.93
N ILE A 136 -4.60 -18.30 5.78
CA ILE A 136 -3.41 -18.97 5.22
C ILE A 136 -2.24 -18.90 6.18
N LEU A 137 -2.00 -17.73 6.75
CA LEU A 137 -0.93 -17.53 7.74
C LEU A 137 -1.13 -18.43 8.96
N SER A 138 -2.34 -18.54 9.45
CA SER A 138 -2.69 -19.39 10.57
C SER A 138 -2.46 -20.88 10.26
N LEU A 139 -2.82 -21.31 9.06
CA LEU A 139 -2.60 -22.69 8.61
C LEU A 139 -1.13 -23.02 8.48
N ASP A 140 -0.34 -22.11 7.92
CA ASP A 140 1.11 -22.30 7.80
C ASP A 140 1.75 -22.51 9.17
N SER A 141 1.41 -21.70 10.15
CA SER A 141 1.89 -21.83 11.51
C SER A 141 1.50 -23.17 12.13
N TYR A 142 0.26 -23.59 11.89
CA TYR A 142 -0.24 -24.87 12.36
C TYR A 142 0.53 -26.04 11.74
N PHE A 143 0.76 -26.02 10.43
CA PHE A 143 1.53 -27.06 9.75
C PHE A 143 2.98 -27.13 10.23
N PHE A 144 3.63 -26.01 10.42
CA PHE A 144 4.98 -25.98 10.97
C PHE A 144 5.03 -26.59 12.37
N ASP A 145 4.05 -26.29 13.19
CA ASP A 145 3.95 -26.86 14.53
C ASP A 145 3.79 -28.38 14.48
N LEU A 146 2.93 -28.88 13.60
CA LEU A 146 2.74 -30.32 13.41
C LEU A 146 3.99 -31.01 12.90
N LEU A 147 4.71 -30.40 11.98
CA LEU A 147 5.99 -30.92 11.47
C LEU A 147 7.04 -30.99 12.59
N ASN A 148 7.12 -29.96 13.41
CA ASN A 148 8.06 -29.91 14.54
C ASN A 148 7.76 -30.97 15.60
N ARG A 149 6.47 -31.33 15.73
CA ARG A 149 6.06 -32.40 16.66
C ARG A 149 6.21 -33.80 16.09
N GLY A 150 6.60 -33.92 14.82
CA GLY A 150 6.69 -35.21 14.16
C GLY A 150 5.36 -35.87 13.80
N VAL A 151 4.27 -35.07 13.82
CA VAL A 151 2.93 -35.58 13.49
C VAL A 151 2.73 -35.69 11.98
N LEU A 152 3.35 -34.78 11.20
CA LEU A 152 3.28 -34.77 9.74
C LEU A 152 4.66 -35.00 9.15
N SER A 153 4.72 -35.67 8.00
CA SER A 153 5.97 -35.80 7.25
C SER A 153 6.07 -34.66 6.22
N MET A 154 7.30 -34.41 5.75
CA MET A 154 7.57 -33.37 4.77
C MET A 154 6.97 -33.64 3.40
N GLY A 155 6.49 -34.82 3.14
CA GLY A 155 5.86 -35.17 1.88
C GLY A 155 4.36 -34.83 1.79
N HIS A 156 3.80 -34.32 2.85
CA HIS A 156 2.40 -33.94 2.89
C HIS A 156 2.28 -32.44 2.59
#